data_62cc1e3a70af7e153d25c2b6830a0480
#
_entry.id   62cc1e3a70af7e153d25c2b6830a0480
#
_cell.length_a   1.000
_cell.length_b   1.000
_cell.length_c   1.000
_cell.angle_alpha   90.00
_cell.angle_beta   90.00
_cell.angle_gamma   90.00
#
_symmetry.space_group_name_H-M   'P 1'
#
loop_
_entity.id
_entity.type
_entity.pdbx_description
1 polymer ?
#
loop_
_entity_poly.entity_id
_entity_poly.type
_entity_poly.pdbx_seq_one_letter_code
_entity_poly.pdbx_strand_id
1 'polypeptide(L)'
;MLYLSQSDVIATGLTMSEIVDELEVAFREKGKGLVEMPPKPGIHPGNGDNFIHAMPAYIPALKSAGMKWVSGFPENEKRRLPYISGLLILNDPETGLPISVMDCIWITAMRTGAATAVSAKYLARNDSSSVGVLGCGVQGRSNVEALAVEFPLEKVIAYDINKDSARLYAKEITDRFGLDVKMVDNPKQAVTGSDIVVTAGPILRKPHATIKAGWMDEGAFASLVDFDSYWHPDALRESSKFCTDDTAQLRHYQEIGYFQNIPPVHADLGELVTGVKSGRQTREEKNMTANLGLALDDMAVAPLIYHRAVEQGIGTWLTP
;
A
#
# COMPACT_ATOMS: atom_id res chain seq x y z
N MET A 1 20.10 -8.52 -19.92
CA MET A 1 19.14 -7.89 -19.00
C MET A 1 17.73 -8.08 -19.56
N LEU A 2 16.78 -8.55 -18.76
CA LEU A 2 15.39 -8.74 -19.18
C LEU A 2 14.58 -7.44 -19.01
N TYR A 3 13.91 -6.99 -20.06
CA TYR A 3 12.92 -5.89 -19.97
C TYR A 3 11.51 -6.47 -19.91
N LEU A 4 10.70 -5.97 -18.95
CA LEU A 4 9.30 -6.33 -18.79
C LEU A 4 8.42 -5.09 -18.85
N SER A 5 7.54 -5.03 -19.85
CA SER A 5 6.48 -4.04 -19.92
C SER A 5 5.40 -4.32 -18.84
N GLN A 6 4.46 -3.39 -18.61
CA GLN A 6 3.35 -3.62 -17.69
C GLN A 6 2.54 -4.87 -18.07
N SER A 7 2.29 -5.09 -19.35
CA SER A 7 1.59 -6.28 -19.84
C SER A 7 2.38 -7.57 -19.57
N ASP A 8 3.70 -7.53 -19.67
CA ASP A 8 4.56 -8.67 -19.34
C ASP A 8 4.52 -8.99 -17.85
N VAL A 9 4.63 -7.95 -17.01
CA VAL A 9 4.50 -8.09 -15.54
C VAL A 9 3.18 -8.75 -15.16
N ILE A 10 2.07 -8.29 -15.72
CA ILE A 10 0.73 -8.86 -15.46
C ILE A 10 0.63 -10.30 -16.00
N ALA A 11 1.22 -10.57 -17.17
CA ALA A 11 1.17 -11.88 -17.81
C ALA A 11 1.90 -12.97 -17.02
N THR A 12 2.79 -12.63 -16.08
CA THR A 12 3.42 -13.61 -15.17
C THR A 12 2.40 -14.33 -14.29
N GLY A 13 1.19 -13.76 -14.12
CA GLY A 13 0.12 -14.38 -13.35
C GLY A 13 0.39 -14.44 -11.84
N LEU A 14 1.27 -13.58 -11.30
CA LEU A 14 1.49 -13.50 -9.86
C LEU A 14 0.20 -13.06 -9.15
N THR A 15 -0.22 -13.82 -8.14
CA THR A 15 -1.48 -13.60 -7.42
C THR A 15 -1.31 -12.70 -6.20
N MET A 16 -2.39 -12.07 -5.75
CA MET A 16 -2.36 -11.24 -4.54
C MET A 16 -1.97 -12.05 -3.29
N SER A 17 -2.42 -13.29 -3.17
CA SER A 17 -2.04 -14.16 -2.05
C SER A 17 -0.53 -14.36 -1.96
N GLU A 18 0.11 -14.67 -3.07
CA GLU A 18 1.57 -14.84 -3.11
C GLU A 18 2.32 -13.55 -2.77
N ILE A 19 1.78 -12.39 -3.18
CA ILE A 19 2.36 -11.09 -2.85
C ILE A 19 2.24 -10.81 -1.34
N VAL A 20 1.10 -11.09 -0.73
CA VAL A 20 0.88 -10.92 0.72
C VAL A 20 1.85 -11.81 1.51
N ASP A 21 1.97 -13.08 1.13
CA ASP A 21 2.86 -14.04 1.79
C ASP A 21 4.32 -13.58 1.70
N GLU A 22 4.77 -13.13 0.53
CA GLU A 22 6.15 -12.69 0.33
C GLU A 22 6.45 -11.38 1.06
N LEU A 23 5.48 -10.44 1.11
CA LEU A 23 5.63 -9.23 1.90
C LEU A 23 5.75 -9.54 3.40
N GLU A 24 4.97 -10.48 3.91
CA GLU A 24 5.09 -10.87 5.32
C GLU A 24 6.47 -11.44 5.65
N VAL A 25 7.06 -12.23 4.72
CA VAL A 25 8.46 -12.68 4.84
C VAL A 25 9.42 -11.49 4.87
N ALA A 26 9.27 -10.55 3.94
CA ALA A 26 10.12 -9.36 3.85
C ALA A 26 10.03 -8.48 5.13
N PHE A 27 8.83 -8.25 5.65
CA PHE A 27 8.65 -7.53 6.92
C PHE A 27 9.22 -8.28 8.12
N ARG A 28 9.18 -9.61 8.11
CA ARG A 28 9.85 -10.42 9.15
C ARG A 28 11.36 -10.23 9.11
N GLU A 29 11.98 -10.20 7.94
CA GLU A 29 13.42 -9.94 7.81
C GLU A 29 13.77 -8.50 8.22
N LYS A 30 12.92 -7.52 7.88
CA LYS A 30 13.04 -6.15 8.35
C LYS A 30 12.98 -6.07 9.89
N GLY A 31 12.02 -6.74 10.50
CA GLY A 31 11.89 -6.77 11.97
C GLY A 31 13.06 -7.42 12.70
N LYS A 32 13.82 -8.30 12.02
CA LYS A 32 15.09 -8.86 12.51
C LYS A 32 16.29 -7.93 12.27
N GLY A 33 16.12 -6.79 11.60
CA GLY A 33 17.20 -5.88 11.25
C GLY A 33 18.11 -6.37 10.12
N LEU A 34 17.64 -7.28 9.26
CA LEU A 34 18.44 -7.91 8.19
C LEU A 34 18.22 -7.26 6.81
N VAL A 35 17.51 -6.16 6.74
CA VAL A 35 17.21 -5.46 5.48
C VAL A 35 17.95 -4.13 5.44
N GLU A 36 18.54 -3.81 4.30
CA GLU A 36 19.05 -2.48 4.02
C GLU A 36 18.00 -1.71 3.19
N MET A 37 17.45 -0.66 3.77
CA MET A 37 16.45 0.20 3.12
C MET A 37 16.54 1.61 3.72
N PRO A 38 17.31 2.52 3.11
CA PRO A 38 17.34 3.92 3.54
C PRO A 38 15.98 4.60 3.25
N PRO A 39 15.63 5.64 4.02
CA PRO A 39 14.50 6.49 3.68
C PRO A 39 14.60 6.97 2.23
N LYS A 40 13.49 6.91 1.49
CA LYS A 40 13.47 7.19 0.06
C LYS A 40 13.77 8.66 -0.24
N PRO A 41 14.91 9.00 -0.88
CA PRO A 41 15.14 10.35 -1.34
C PRO A 41 14.25 10.68 -2.54
N GLY A 42 13.90 11.97 -2.67
CA GLY A 42 13.03 12.44 -3.74
C GLY A 42 13.37 13.83 -4.20
N ILE A 43 12.91 14.14 -5.40
CA ILE A 43 12.88 15.48 -5.97
C ILE A 43 11.44 15.86 -6.28
N HIS A 44 11.14 17.16 -6.24
CA HIS A 44 9.80 17.71 -6.39
C HIS A 44 9.77 18.70 -7.56
N PRO A 45 9.61 18.22 -8.81
CA PRO A 45 9.60 19.08 -9.98
C PRO A 45 8.38 20.00 -10.01
N GLY A 46 8.64 21.29 -10.22
CA GLY A 46 7.58 22.29 -10.36
C GLY A 46 6.97 22.73 -9.03
N ASN A 47 5.80 23.35 -9.13
CA ASN A 47 5.03 23.82 -7.97
C ASN A 47 3.85 22.86 -7.75
N GLY A 48 3.77 22.22 -6.62
CA GLY A 48 2.66 21.33 -6.27
C GLY A 48 3.11 20.01 -5.61
N ASP A 49 2.24 19.02 -5.68
CA ASP A 49 2.46 17.71 -5.04
C ASP A 49 3.14 16.68 -5.99
N ASN A 50 3.87 17.17 -7.00
CA ASN A 50 4.67 16.32 -7.88
C ASN A 50 5.88 15.76 -7.13
N PHE A 51 6.19 14.50 -7.38
CA PHE A 51 7.38 13.88 -6.83
C PHE A 51 8.01 12.88 -7.82
N ILE A 52 9.31 12.67 -7.66
CA ILE A 52 10.05 11.55 -8.25
C ILE A 52 10.93 10.99 -7.12
N HIS A 53 10.74 9.71 -6.76
CA HIS A 53 11.45 9.06 -5.67
C HIS A 53 12.36 7.94 -6.17
N ALA A 54 13.55 7.83 -5.55
CA ALA A 54 14.40 6.66 -5.63
C ALA A 54 14.15 5.79 -4.40
N MET A 55 13.85 4.51 -4.61
CA MET A 55 13.42 3.60 -3.56
C MET A 55 14.29 2.33 -3.60
N PRO A 56 15.55 2.38 -3.11
CA PRO A 56 16.42 1.22 -3.06
C PRO A 56 16.12 0.34 -1.85
N ALA A 57 16.27 -0.99 -2.01
CA ALA A 57 16.33 -1.93 -0.89
C ALA A 57 17.14 -3.18 -1.25
N TYR A 58 17.69 -3.81 -0.20
CA TYR A 58 18.33 -5.12 -0.25
C TYR A 58 17.75 -6.03 0.83
N ILE A 59 17.25 -7.20 0.43
CA ILE A 59 16.67 -8.22 1.30
C ILE A 59 17.47 -9.51 1.11
N PRO A 60 18.48 -9.77 1.96
CA PRO A 60 19.37 -10.94 1.79
C PRO A 60 18.64 -12.27 1.69
N ALA A 61 17.64 -12.50 2.54
CA ALA A 61 16.88 -13.76 2.58
C ALA A 61 16.13 -14.06 1.27
N LEU A 62 15.72 -13.02 0.54
CA LEU A 62 15.05 -13.13 -0.75
C LEU A 62 16.02 -13.03 -1.94
N LYS A 63 17.32 -12.88 -1.67
CA LYS A 63 18.34 -12.59 -2.69
C LYS A 63 17.92 -11.45 -3.62
N SER A 64 17.27 -10.42 -3.06
CA SER A 64 16.70 -9.32 -3.80
C SER A 64 17.43 -8.02 -3.49
N ALA A 65 17.97 -7.39 -4.52
CA ALA A 65 18.59 -6.07 -4.45
C ALA A 65 18.14 -5.25 -5.66
N GLY A 66 17.87 -3.97 -5.46
CA GLY A 66 17.46 -3.12 -6.59
C GLY A 66 16.86 -1.81 -6.16
N MET A 67 16.19 -1.17 -7.10
CA MET A 67 15.60 0.16 -6.89
C MET A 67 14.35 0.34 -7.73
N LYS A 68 13.31 0.91 -7.13
CA LYS A 68 12.23 1.54 -7.90
C LYS A 68 12.50 3.03 -8.08
N TRP A 69 12.39 3.51 -9.32
CA TRP A 69 12.34 4.93 -9.67
C TRP A 69 10.92 5.25 -10.09
N VAL A 70 10.19 5.94 -9.21
CA VAL A 70 8.74 6.16 -9.36
C VAL A 70 8.42 7.65 -9.30
N SER A 71 7.49 8.08 -10.13
CA SER A 71 6.96 9.44 -10.13
C SER A 71 5.46 9.47 -9.86
N GLY A 72 5.01 10.53 -9.18
CA GLY A 72 3.60 10.86 -8.99
C GLY A 72 3.33 12.30 -9.43
N PHE A 73 2.45 12.44 -10.41
CA PHE A 73 2.07 13.72 -11.01
C PHE A 73 0.54 13.82 -11.07
N PRO A 74 -0.14 14.41 -10.04
CA PRO A 74 -1.61 14.46 -9.97
C PRO A 74 -2.27 15.09 -11.20
N GLU A 75 -1.65 16.12 -11.79
CA GLU A 75 -2.18 16.81 -12.96
C GLU A 75 -2.17 15.97 -14.27
N ASN A 76 -1.50 14.82 -14.26
CA ASN A 76 -1.47 13.90 -15.41
C ASN A 76 -2.84 13.36 -15.78
N GLU A 77 -3.74 13.19 -14.81
CA GLU A 77 -5.12 12.76 -15.06
C GLU A 77 -5.86 13.68 -16.06
N LYS A 78 -5.62 15.00 -15.97
CA LYS A 78 -6.17 15.98 -16.91
C LYS A 78 -5.65 15.80 -18.34
N ARG A 79 -4.51 15.13 -18.49
CA ARG A 79 -3.85 14.82 -19.77
C ARG A 79 -4.09 13.37 -20.22
N ARG A 80 -4.90 12.60 -19.47
CA ARG A 80 -5.12 11.16 -19.67
C ARG A 80 -3.82 10.34 -19.59
N LEU A 81 -2.88 10.78 -18.75
CA LEU A 81 -1.65 10.09 -18.42
C LEU A 81 -1.77 9.47 -17.01
N PRO A 82 -1.01 8.41 -16.71
CA PRO A 82 -1.00 7.83 -15.37
C PRO A 82 -0.57 8.85 -14.30
N TYR A 83 -1.25 8.86 -13.15
CA TYR A 83 -0.80 9.61 -11.98
C TYR A 83 0.54 9.07 -11.47
N ILE A 84 0.65 7.74 -11.31
CA ILE A 84 1.87 7.05 -10.91
C ILE A 84 2.49 6.37 -12.13
N SER A 85 3.80 6.55 -12.31
CA SER A 85 4.57 5.85 -13.34
C SER A 85 6.02 5.65 -12.89
N GLY A 86 6.72 4.72 -13.50
CA GLY A 86 8.12 4.50 -13.19
C GLY A 86 8.63 3.13 -13.61
N LEU A 87 9.87 2.88 -13.24
CA LEU A 87 10.57 1.62 -13.53
C LEU A 87 11.16 1.05 -12.24
N LEU A 88 11.28 -0.26 -12.22
CA LEU A 88 11.98 -1.00 -11.20
C LEU A 88 13.20 -1.69 -11.84
N ILE A 89 14.36 -1.54 -11.22
CA ILE A 89 15.61 -2.21 -11.61
C ILE A 89 15.89 -3.27 -10.56
N LEU A 90 16.02 -4.52 -11.01
CA LEU A 90 16.43 -5.64 -10.17
C LEU A 90 17.89 -6.00 -10.49
N ASN A 91 18.70 -6.11 -9.46
CA ASN A 91 20.11 -6.48 -9.55
C ASN A 91 20.33 -7.90 -9.01
N ASP A 92 21.31 -8.59 -9.58
CA ASP A 92 21.91 -9.76 -8.94
C ASP A 92 22.74 -9.30 -7.72
N PRO A 93 22.41 -9.70 -6.49
CA PRO A 93 23.11 -9.23 -5.31
C PRO A 93 24.54 -9.77 -5.16
N GLU A 94 24.92 -10.84 -5.90
CA GLU A 94 26.27 -11.41 -5.84
C GLU A 94 27.25 -10.66 -6.76
N THR A 95 26.75 -10.22 -7.91
CA THR A 95 27.60 -9.58 -8.95
C THR A 95 27.35 -8.07 -9.08
N GLY A 96 26.24 -7.58 -8.53
CA GLY A 96 25.79 -6.19 -8.68
C GLY A 96 25.22 -5.86 -10.06
N LEU A 97 25.18 -6.79 -10.98
CA LEU A 97 24.71 -6.54 -12.35
C LEU A 97 23.20 -6.37 -12.40
N PRO A 98 22.65 -5.41 -13.16
CA PRO A 98 21.22 -5.33 -13.39
C PRO A 98 20.75 -6.50 -14.26
N ILE A 99 19.85 -7.32 -13.72
CA ILE A 99 19.31 -8.51 -14.37
C ILE A 99 17.95 -8.24 -15.03
N SER A 100 17.17 -7.29 -14.49
CA SER A 100 15.90 -6.89 -15.08
C SER A 100 15.60 -5.41 -14.91
N VAL A 101 14.87 -4.85 -15.86
CA VAL A 101 14.15 -3.58 -15.76
C VAL A 101 12.70 -3.83 -16.07
N MET A 102 11.79 -3.45 -15.19
CA MET A 102 10.36 -3.71 -15.34
C MET A 102 9.51 -2.49 -15.05
N ASP A 103 8.34 -2.41 -15.71
CA ASP A 103 7.31 -1.43 -15.33
C ASP A 103 6.88 -1.63 -13.88
N CYS A 104 6.72 -0.55 -13.13
CA CYS A 104 6.38 -0.65 -11.71
C CYS A 104 4.93 -0.27 -11.39
N ILE A 105 4.09 0.08 -12.34
CA ILE A 105 2.72 0.59 -12.08
C ILE A 105 1.88 -0.48 -11.40
N TRP A 106 1.79 -1.67 -12.01
CA TRP A 106 1.04 -2.79 -11.45
C TRP A 106 1.64 -3.25 -10.11
N ILE A 107 2.95 -3.39 -10.03
CA ILE A 107 3.66 -3.77 -8.80
C ILE A 107 3.31 -2.81 -7.67
N THR A 108 3.38 -1.49 -7.92
CA THR A 108 3.06 -0.45 -6.93
C THR A 108 1.62 -0.56 -6.45
N ALA A 109 0.67 -0.88 -7.33
CA ALA A 109 -0.72 -1.09 -6.94
C ALA A 109 -0.87 -2.30 -6.01
N MET A 110 -0.36 -3.45 -6.43
CA MET A 110 -0.56 -4.73 -5.74
C MET A 110 0.17 -4.79 -4.40
N ARG A 111 1.46 -4.41 -4.33
CA ARG A 111 2.24 -4.42 -3.08
C ARG A 111 1.69 -3.46 -2.02
N THR A 112 1.04 -2.35 -2.45
CA THR A 112 0.41 -1.42 -1.50
C THR A 112 -0.82 -2.03 -0.85
N GLY A 113 -1.67 -2.71 -1.63
CA GLY A 113 -2.78 -3.50 -1.08
C GLY A 113 -2.29 -4.60 -0.15
N ALA A 114 -1.26 -5.35 -0.57
CA ALA A 114 -0.67 -6.41 0.22
C ALA A 114 -0.11 -5.92 1.57
N ALA A 115 0.55 -4.76 1.61
CA ALA A 115 1.01 -4.15 2.87
C ALA A 115 -0.16 -3.82 3.82
N THR A 116 -1.30 -3.38 3.28
CA THR A 116 -2.54 -3.22 4.06
C THR A 116 -3.04 -4.56 4.60
N ALA A 117 -3.06 -5.62 3.79
CA ALA A 117 -3.49 -6.94 4.24
C ALA A 117 -2.56 -7.50 5.32
N VAL A 118 -1.23 -7.42 5.16
CA VAL A 118 -0.27 -7.81 6.21
C VAL A 118 -0.50 -7.00 7.48
N SER A 119 -0.71 -5.68 7.40
CA SER A 119 -1.02 -4.86 8.58
C SER A 119 -2.33 -5.29 9.25
N ALA A 120 -3.35 -5.58 8.45
CA ALA A 120 -4.67 -6.00 8.93
C ALA A 120 -4.62 -7.36 9.65
N LYS A 121 -3.80 -8.32 9.23
CA LYS A 121 -3.58 -9.61 9.93
C LYS A 121 -3.24 -9.42 11.41
N TYR A 122 -2.50 -8.38 11.74
CA TYR A 122 -2.05 -8.09 13.11
C TYR A 122 -2.94 -7.08 13.84
N LEU A 123 -3.66 -6.22 13.14
CA LEU A 123 -4.35 -5.07 13.71
C LEU A 123 -5.87 -5.09 13.58
N ALA A 124 -6.43 -5.81 12.61
CA ALA A 124 -7.88 -5.97 12.46
C ALA A 124 -8.43 -7.15 13.31
N ARG A 125 -9.73 -7.27 13.39
CA ARG A 125 -10.39 -8.47 13.93
C ARG A 125 -10.42 -9.55 12.86
N ASN A 126 -10.15 -10.80 13.23
CA ASN A 126 -10.14 -11.92 12.28
C ASN A 126 -11.52 -12.20 11.64
N ASP A 127 -12.59 -11.77 12.30
CA ASP A 127 -13.99 -11.89 11.83
C ASP A 127 -14.47 -10.66 11.05
N SER A 128 -13.55 -9.77 10.64
CA SER A 128 -13.89 -8.60 9.83
C SER A 128 -14.47 -9.03 8.49
N SER A 129 -15.67 -8.53 8.17
CA SER A 129 -16.42 -8.90 6.95
C SER A 129 -16.85 -7.72 6.10
N SER A 130 -16.64 -6.49 6.59
CA SER A 130 -17.00 -5.26 5.89
C SER A 130 -15.83 -4.29 5.75
N VAL A 131 -15.72 -3.67 4.55
CA VAL A 131 -14.69 -2.68 4.25
C VAL A 131 -15.33 -1.37 3.79
N GLY A 132 -15.02 -0.28 4.46
CA GLY A 132 -15.29 1.08 3.99
C GLY A 132 -14.11 1.61 3.16
N VAL A 133 -14.37 2.02 1.94
CA VAL A 133 -13.33 2.52 1.02
C VAL A 133 -13.62 3.98 0.67
N LEU A 134 -12.66 4.86 0.95
CA LEU A 134 -12.67 6.26 0.57
C LEU A 134 -11.58 6.48 -0.49
N GLY A 135 -12.01 6.64 -1.75
CA GLY A 135 -11.13 6.69 -2.92
C GLY A 135 -11.22 5.41 -3.75
N CYS A 136 -12.08 5.45 -4.78
CA CYS A 136 -12.38 4.31 -5.67
C CYS A 136 -11.40 4.20 -6.86
N GLY A 137 -10.14 4.60 -6.65
CA GLY A 137 -9.05 4.52 -7.61
C GLY A 137 -8.36 3.16 -7.65
N VAL A 138 -7.14 3.14 -8.17
CA VAL A 138 -6.29 1.94 -8.25
C VAL A 138 -6.02 1.36 -6.87
N GLN A 139 -5.70 2.21 -5.87
CA GLN A 139 -5.42 1.75 -4.52
C GLN A 139 -6.65 1.22 -3.80
N GLY A 140 -7.83 1.82 -3.98
CA GLY A 140 -9.08 1.26 -3.45
C GLY A 140 -9.33 -0.16 -3.94
N ARG A 141 -9.01 -0.46 -5.21
CA ARG A 141 -9.16 -1.79 -5.81
C ARG A 141 -8.18 -2.81 -5.24
N SER A 142 -6.90 -2.50 -5.28
CA SER A 142 -5.85 -3.42 -4.82
C SER A 142 -5.94 -3.70 -3.32
N ASN A 143 -6.36 -2.72 -2.51
CA ASN A 143 -6.56 -2.93 -1.08
C ASN A 143 -7.74 -3.88 -0.79
N VAL A 144 -8.87 -3.73 -1.50
CA VAL A 144 -9.99 -4.69 -1.34
C VAL A 144 -9.60 -6.09 -1.83
N GLU A 145 -8.89 -6.19 -2.96
CA GLU A 145 -8.36 -7.47 -3.44
C GLU A 145 -7.48 -8.16 -2.40
N ALA A 146 -6.56 -7.42 -1.78
CA ALA A 146 -5.66 -7.95 -0.76
C ALA A 146 -6.40 -8.33 0.54
N LEU A 147 -7.33 -7.50 0.98
CA LEU A 147 -8.14 -7.79 2.17
C LEU A 147 -9.07 -9.00 1.94
N ALA A 148 -9.59 -9.20 0.73
CA ALA A 148 -10.43 -10.37 0.40
C ALA A 148 -9.64 -11.69 0.39
N VAL A 149 -8.30 -11.65 0.31
CA VAL A 149 -7.45 -12.85 0.50
C VAL A 149 -7.37 -13.25 1.97
N GLU A 150 -7.33 -12.27 2.88
CA GLU A 150 -7.05 -12.49 4.29
C GLU A 150 -8.31 -12.57 5.18
N PHE A 151 -9.43 -11.98 4.74
CA PHE A 151 -10.63 -11.84 5.55
C PHE A 151 -11.87 -12.38 4.81
N PRO A 152 -12.87 -12.88 5.56
CA PRO A 152 -14.15 -13.34 4.99
C PRO A 152 -15.02 -12.13 4.61
N LEU A 153 -14.55 -11.32 3.65
CA LEU A 153 -15.27 -10.13 3.23
C LEU A 153 -16.58 -10.49 2.53
N GLU A 154 -17.64 -9.78 2.91
CA GLU A 154 -18.97 -9.89 2.33
C GLU A 154 -19.40 -8.56 1.70
N LYS A 155 -18.96 -7.44 2.28
CA LYS A 155 -19.48 -6.13 1.94
C LYS A 155 -18.40 -5.07 1.79
N VAL A 156 -18.59 -4.21 0.79
CA VAL A 156 -17.80 -2.99 0.60
C VAL A 156 -18.71 -1.77 0.59
N ILE A 157 -18.35 -0.74 1.38
CA ILE A 157 -19.03 0.55 1.39
C ILE A 157 -18.11 1.56 0.70
N ALA A 158 -18.44 1.94 -0.53
CA ALA A 158 -17.60 2.72 -1.40
C ALA A 158 -18.00 4.20 -1.46
N TYR A 159 -17.07 5.09 -1.18
CA TYR A 159 -17.21 6.53 -1.35
C TYR A 159 -16.12 7.09 -2.24
N ASP A 160 -16.51 7.91 -3.20
CA ASP A 160 -15.62 8.74 -4.01
C ASP A 160 -16.30 10.08 -4.29
N ILE A 161 -15.51 11.14 -4.41
CA ILE A 161 -16.01 12.46 -4.83
C ILE A 161 -16.52 12.43 -6.27
N ASN A 162 -15.96 11.53 -7.10
CA ASN A 162 -16.39 11.26 -8.47
C ASN A 162 -17.33 10.05 -8.49
N LYS A 163 -18.62 10.32 -8.70
CA LYS A 163 -19.67 9.28 -8.72
C LYS A 163 -19.50 8.25 -9.83
N ASP A 164 -18.91 8.62 -10.96
CA ASP A 164 -18.66 7.69 -12.07
C ASP A 164 -17.51 6.73 -11.71
N SER A 165 -16.47 7.22 -11.03
CA SER A 165 -15.41 6.36 -10.47
C SER A 165 -15.98 5.37 -9.46
N ALA A 166 -16.85 5.82 -8.55
CA ALA A 166 -17.50 4.94 -7.56
C ALA A 166 -18.39 3.87 -8.25
N ARG A 167 -19.13 4.26 -9.30
CA ARG A 167 -19.99 3.33 -10.06
C ARG A 167 -19.18 2.26 -10.79
N LEU A 168 -18.08 2.65 -11.46
CA LEU A 168 -17.20 1.72 -12.16
C LEU A 168 -16.52 0.78 -11.16
N TYR A 169 -16.04 1.31 -10.04
CA TYR A 169 -15.45 0.55 -8.95
C TYR A 169 -16.44 -0.49 -8.40
N ALA A 170 -17.66 -0.10 -8.09
CA ALA A 170 -18.68 -0.99 -7.54
C ALA A 170 -18.96 -2.17 -8.48
N LYS A 171 -19.14 -1.89 -9.77
CA LYS A 171 -19.31 -2.94 -10.78
C LYS A 171 -18.12 -3.89 -10.81
N GLU A 172 -16.91 -3.37 -10.90
CA GLU A 172 -15.69 -4.16 -11.04
C GLU A 172 -15.43 -5.04 -9.82
N ILE A 173 -15.59 -4.50 -8.60
CA ILE A 173 -15.38 -5.26 -7.35
C ILE A 173 -16.43 -6.38 -7.21
N THR A 174 -17.69 -6.09 -7.55
CA THR A 174 -18.74 -7.12 -7.55
C THR A 174 -18.45 -8.22 -8.59
N ASP A 175 -18.10 -7.84 -9.83
CA ASP A 175 -17.84 -8.79 -10.90
C ASP A 175 -16.62 -9.70 -10.62
N ARG A 176 -15.56 -9.15 -10.00
CA ARG A 176 -14.30 -9.89 -9.75
C ARG A 176 -14.32 -10.72 -8.47
N PHE A 177 -14.97 -10.24 -7.42
CA PHE A 177 -14.85 -10.84 -6.09
C PHE A 177 -16.19 -11.33 -5.52
N GLY A 178 -17.32 -11.05 -6.19
CA GLY A 178 -18.65 -11.44 -5.72
C GLY A 178 -19.13 -10.69 -4.48
N LEU A 179 -18.47 -9.57 -4.12
CA LEU A 179 -18.77 -8.77 -2.94
C LEU A 179 -20.01 -7.88 -3.16
N ASP A 180 -20.81 -7.68 -2.09
CA ASP A 180 -21.88 -6.68 -2.07
C ASP A 180 -21.28 -5.28 -1.94
N VAL A 181 -21.37 -4.47 -3.00
CA VAL A 181 -20.80 -3.12 -3.00
C VAL A 181 -21.89 -2.06 -2.93
N LYS A 182 -21.96 -1.39 -1.79
CA LYS A 182 -22.85 -0.25 -1.56
C LYS A 182 -22.12 1.07 -1.80
N MET A 183 -22.53 1.81 -2.83
CA MET A 183 -22.08 3.19 -3.01
C MET A 183 -22.80 4.13 -2.04
N VAL A 184 -22.05 5.10 -1.49
CA VAL A 184 -22.57 6.12 -0.56
C VAL A 184 -22.19 7.53 -1.01
N ASP A 185 -23.03 8.51 -0.64
CA ASP A 185 -22.83 9.92 -1.02
C ASP A 185 -22.09 10.74 0.07
N ASN A 186 -21.83 10.13 1.23
CA ASN A 186 -21.21 10.81 2.37
C ASN A 186 -20.07 9.93 2.91
N PRO A 187 -18.85 10.48 3.10
CA PRO A 187 -17.71 9.72 3.59
C PRO A 187 -17.93 9.09 4.98
N LYS A 188 -18.74 9.72 5.83
CA LYS A 188 -19.10 9.14 7.13
C LYS A 188 -19.76 7.78 7.00
N GLN A 189 -20.61 7.59 5.98
CA GLN A 189 -21.32 6.33 5.76
C GLN A 189 -20.38 5.19 5.32
N ALA A 190 -19.21 5.51 4.74
CA ALA A 190 -18.19 4.52 4.41
C ALA A 190 -17.31 4.17 5.63
N VAL A 191 -17.23 5.04 6.62
CA VAL A 191 -16.43 4.80 7.84
C VAL A 191 -17.27 4.10 8.92
N THR A 192 -18.47 4.65 9.22
CA THR A 192 -19.32 4.13 10.29
C THR A 192 -19.92 2.77 9.91
N GLY A 193 -19.80 1.79 10.79
CA GLY A 193 -20.29 0.42 10.59
C GLY A 193 -19.37 -0.46 9.75
N SER A 194 -18.18 0.00 9.39
CA SER A 194 -17.18 -0.81 8.70
C SER A 194 -16.17 -1.40 9.67
N ASP A 195 -15.87 -2.70 9.54
CA ASP A 195 -14.85 -3.40 10.32
C ASP A 195 -13.44 -2.92 9.95
N ILE A 196 -13.23 -2.69 8.66
CA ILE A 196 -11.99 -2.17 8.10
C ILE A 196 -12.30 -0.89 7.33
N VAL A 197 -11.46 0.14 7.46
CA VAL A 197 -11.55 1.38 6.71
C VAL A 197 -10.27 1.58 5.93
N VAL A 198 -10.37 1.84 4.62
CA VAL A 198 -9.23 2.16 3.75
C VAL A 198 -9.43 3.56 3.19
N THR A 199 -8.48 4.45 3.45
CA THR A 199 -8.43 5.74 2.76
C THR A 199 -7.35 5.70 1.69
N ALA A 200 -7.73 6.00 0.45
CA ALA A 200 -6.93 5.82 -0.76
C ALA A 200 -7.12 6.98 -1.75
N GLY A 201 -7.21 8.18 -1.23
CA GLY A 201 -7.22 9.41 -2.01
C GLY A 201 -5.82 9.88 -2.41
N PRO A 202 -5.69 11.06 -3.01
CA PRO A 202 -4.39 11.70 -3.24
C PRO A 202 -3.67 12.03 -1.93
N ILE A 203 -2.34 11.83 -1.91
CA ILE A 203 -1.51 12.27 -0.79
C ILE A 203 -1.38 13.79 -0.82
N LEU A 204 -1.76 14.44 0.27
CA LEU A 204 -1.75 15.89 0.40
C LEU A 204 -0.74 16.32 1.46
N ARG A 205 0.16 17.24 1.11
CA ARG A 205 1.08 17.83 2.08
C ARG A 205 0.36 18.63 3.17
N LYS A 206 -0.76 19.28 2.80
CA LYS A 206 -1.66 19.94 3.74
C LYS A 206 -2.94 19.11 3.82
N PRO A 207 -3.20 18.40 4.93
CA PRO A 207 -4.36 17.55 5.07
C PRO A 207 -5.68 18.29 4.84
N HIS A 208 -6.60 17.62 4.14
CA HIS A 208 -8.01 18.01 4.01
C HIS A 208 -8.85 17.14 4.95
N ALA A 209 -8.71 17.36 6.25
CA ALA A 209 -9.29 16.54 7.31
C ALA A 209 -10.81 16.41 7.17
N THR A 210 -11.27 15.27 6.69
CA THR A 210 -12.67 14.94 6.43
C THR A 210 -13.24 14.02 7.51
N ILE A 211 -12.47 12.99 7.89
CA ILE A 211 -12.88 11.96 8.85
C ILE A 211 -12.70 12.50 10.27
N LYS A 212 -13.80 12.54 11.02
CA LYS A 212 -13.85 13.14 12.36
C LYS A 212 -13.85 12.07 13.44
N ALA A 213 -13.49 12.46 14.66
CA ALA A 213 -13.65 11.66 15.84
C ALA A 213 -15.09 11.13 15.99
N GLY A 214 -15.22 9.89 16.48
CA GLY A 214 -16.49 9.20 16.65
C GLY A 214 -17.12 8.64 15.38
N TRP A 215 -16.40 8.67 14.22
CA TRP A 215 -16.91 8.02 13.02
C TRP A 215 -16.50 6.55 12.94
N MET A 216 -15.32 6.21 13.42
CA MET A 216 -14.82 4.85 13.45
C MET A 216 -15.36 4.11 14.66
N ASP A 217 -15.95 2.95 14.45
CA ASP A 217 -16.55 2.16 15.51
C ASP A 217 -15.50 1.45 16.38
N GLU A 218 -15.90 1.04 17.57
CA GLU A 218 -15.07 0.16 18.42
C GLU A 218 -14.76 -1.14 17.67
N GLY A 219 -13.52 -1.61 17.84
CA GLY A 219 -13.04 -2.82 17.18
C GLY A 219 -12.65 -2.66 15.72
N ALA A 220 -12.87 -1.51 15.09
CA ALA A 220 -12.50 -1.30 13.71
C ALA A 220 -10.97 -1.13 13.53
N PHE A 221 -10.51 -1.39 12.31
CA PHE A 221 -9.14 -1.14 11.85
C PHE A 221 -9.15 -0.14 10.70
N ALA A 222 -8.17 0.76 10.63
CA ALA A 222 -8.01 1.67 9.51
C ALA A 222 -6.62 1.59 8.87
N SER A 223 -6.57 1.53 7.53
CA SER A 223 -5.36 1.66 6.74
C SER A 223 -5.35 2.99 5.99
N LEU A 224 -4.38 3.83 6.32
CA LEU A 224 -4.19 5.16 5.76
C LEU A 224 -3.17 5.05 4.61
N VAL A 225 -3.65 4.76 3.39
CA VAL A 225 -2.80 4.61 2.20
C VAL A 225 -2.43 5.99 1.62
N ASP A 226 -3.22 6.98 1.93
CA ASP A 226 -3.06 8.39 1.57
C ASP A 226 -2.46 9.26 2.68
N PHE A 227 -1.69 8.63 3.56
CA PHE A 227 -1.09 9.26 4.74
C PHE A 227 -2.16 9.78 5.72
N ASP A 228 -1.91 10.93 6.34
CA ASP A 228 -2.90 11.60 7.21
C ASP A 228 -3.82 12.58 6.45
N SER A 229 -3.85 12.49 5.11
CA SER A 229 -4.47 13.51 4.23
C SER A 229 -5.94 13.80 4.51
N TYR A 230 -6.69 12.79 4.95
CA TYR A 230 -8.15 12.92 5.15
C TYR A 230 -8.60 12.73 6.58
N TRP A 231 -7.69 12.53 7.51
CA TRP A 231 -8.00 12.27 8.90
C TRP A 231 -7.87 13.51 9.77
N HIS A 232 -8.91 13.82 10.54
CA HIS A 232 -8.81 14.86 11.58
C HIS A 232 -7.88 14.36 12.69
N PRO A 233 -7.01 15.22 13.26
CA PRO A 233 -6.10 14.83 14.34
C PRO A 233 -6.80 14.16 15.52
N ASP A 234 -8.02 14.62 15.88
CA ASP A 234 -8.80 14.02 16.96
C ASP A 234 -9.25 12.59 16.63
N ALA A 235 -9.56 12.29 15.37
CA ALA A 235 -9.91 10.94 14.94
C ALA A 235 -8.68 10.00 15.00
N LEU A 236 -7.50 10.47 14.64
CA LEU A 236 -6.26 9.71 14.79
C LEU A 236 -5.95 9.39 16.26
N ARG A 237 -6.23 10.33 17.19
CA ARG A 237 -6.01 10.14 18.62
C ARG A 237 -6.97 9.13 19.28
N GLU A 238 -8.05 8.73 18.61
CA GLU A 238 -8.92 7.65 19.07
C GLU A 238 -8.29 6.26 18.89
N SER A 239 -7.17 6.15 18.15
CA SER A 239 -6.50 4.87 17.95
C SER A 239 -5.93 4.32 19.26
N SER A 240 -6.24 3.07 19.56
CA SER A 240 -5.61 2.31 20.63
C SER A 240 -4.15 2.00 20.31
N LYS A 241 -3.91 1.70 19.04
CA LYS A 241 -2.57 1.53 18.47
C LYS A 241 -2.51 2.24 17.11
N PHE A 242 -1.58 3.19 16.97
CA PHE A 242 -1.22 3.80 15.70
C PHE A 242 0.11 3.20 15.23
N CYS A 243 0.10 2.54 14.09
CA CYS A 243 1.25 1.83 13.54
C CYS A 243 1.68 2.44 12.19
N THR A 244 2.81 1.99 11.68
CA THR A 244 3.30 2.34 10.35
C THR A 244 4.03 1.14 9.75
N ASP A 245 4.33 1.16 8.46
CA ASP A 245 5.18 0.16 7.82
C ASP A 245 6.67 0.36 8.14
N ASP A 246 7.11 1.62 8.38
CA ASP A 246 8.50 1.94 8.75
C ASP A 246 8.61 3.23 9.55
N THR A 247 9.17 3.14 10.76
CA THR A 247 9.32 4.31 11.65
C THR A 247 10.39 5.30 11.18
N ALA A 248 11.45 4.84 10.51
CA ALA A 248 12.50 5.73 9.99
C ALA A 248 11.96 6.56 8.81
N GLN A 249 11.22 5.92 7.91
CA GLN A 249 10.56 6.59 6.80
C GLN A 249 9.48 7.58 7.29
N LEU A 250 8.72 7.21 8.33
CA LEU A 250 7.72 8.12 8.92
C LEU A 250 8.38 9.37 9.49
N ARG A 251 9.48 9.23 10.24
CA ARG A 251 10.24 10.38 10.77
C ARG A 251 10.75 11.29 9.65
N HIS A 252 11.29 10.69 8.59
CA HIS A 252 11.70 11.46 7.41
C HIS A 252 10.54 12.28 6.83
N TYR A 253 9.35 11.70 6.71
CA TYR A 253 8.17 12.43 6.26
C TYR A 253 7.73 13.53 7.23
N GLN A 254 7.89 13.32 8.54
CA GLN A 254 7.61 14.37 9.52
C GLN A 254 8.58 15.55 9.38
N GLU A 255 9.85 15.30 9.11
CA GLU A 255 10.86 16.35 8.87
C GLU A 255 10.53 17.23 7.65
N ILE A 256 9.89 16.64 6.63
CA ILE A 256 9.49 17.38 5.43
C ILE A 256 8.03 17.87 5.43
N GLY A 257 7.34 17.73 6.58
CA GLY A 257 6.07 18.41 6.86
C GLY A 257 4.79 17.58 6.73
N TYR A 258 4.87 16.25 6.56
CA TYR A 258 3.74 15.34 6.67
C TYR A 258 3.56 14.86 8.13
N PHE A 259 2.45 14.25 8.46
CA PHE A 259 2.20 13.57 9.76
C PHE A 259 2.48 14.43 11.00
N GLN A 260 2.16 15.73 10.93
CA GLN A 260 2.49 16.68 12.00
C GLN A 260 1.62 16.52 13.25
N ASN A 261 0.46 15.88 13.15
CA ASN A 261 -0.54 15.80 14.22
C ASN A 261 -1.01 14.36 14.46
N ILE A 262 -0.15 13.37 14.29
CA ILE A 262 -0.44 11.96 14.57
C ILE A 262 -0.18 11.62 16.04
N PRO A 263 -0.82 10.58 16.60
CA PRO A 263 -0.48 10.05 17.91
C PRO A 263 0.90 9.38 17.90
N PRO A 264 1.46 9.06 19.09
CA PRO A 264 2.70 8.28 19.16
C PRO A 264 2.58 6.94 18.44
N VAL A 265 3.62 6.60 17.67
CA VAL A 265 3.67 5.32 16.96
C VAL A 265 3.87 4.18 17.97
N HIS A 266 2.98 3.19 17.93
CA HIS A 266 3.06 2.00 18.78
C HIS A 266 4.11 1.02 18.25
N ALA A 267 4.10 0.75 16.96
CA ALA A 267 4.98 -0.21 16.31
C ALA A 267 5.14 0.08 14.81
N ASP A 268 6.22 -0.41 14.23
CA ASP A 268 6.27 -0.63 12.79
C ASP A 268 5.88 -2.07 12.43
N LEU A 269 5.62 -2.29 11.13
CA LEU A 269 5.09 -3.58 10.68
C LEU A 269 6.10 -4.74 10.88
N GLY A 270 7.40 -4.47 10.79
CA GLY A 270 8.42 -5.48 11.12
C GLY A 270 8.37 -5.92 12.59
N GLU A 271 8.13 -4.98 13.52
CA GLU A 271 7.96 -5.28 14.94
C GLU A 271 6.69 -6.09 15.22
N LEU A 272 5.60 -5.82 14.50
CA LEU A 272 4.34 -6.57 14.59
C LEU A 272 4.51 -8.01 14.08
N VAL A 273 5.08 -8.16 12.88
CA VAL A 273 5.26 -9.46 12.22
C VAL A 273 6.20 -10.38 13.01
N THR A 274 7.20 -9.82 13.68
CA THR A 274 8.13 -10.60 14.54
C THR A 274 7.63 -10.82 15.96
N GLY A 275 6.49 -10.19 16.35
CA GLY A 275 5.94 -10.29 17.69
C GLY A 275 6.72 -9.51 18.76
N VAL A 276 7.67 -8.65 18.38
CA VAL A 276 8.39 -7.73 19.29
C VAL A 276 7.41 -6.74 19.91
N LYS A 277 6.43 -6.32 19.14
CA LYS A 277 5.29 -5.53 19.61
C LYS A 277 3.99 -6.30 19.38
N SER A 278 3.07 -6.18 20.32
CA SER A 278 1.77 -6.83 20.20
C SER A 278 0.89 -6.15 19.17
N GLY A 279 0.25 -6.93 18.31
CA GLY A 279 -0.86 -6.50 17.50
C GLY A 279 -2.13 -6.28 18.34
N ARG A 280 -3.30 -6.55 17.77
CA ARG A 280 -4.59 -6.46 18.45
C ARG A 280 -4.62 -7.40 19.67
N GLN A 281 -5.07 -6.90 20.82
CA GLN A 281 -5.19 -7.65 22.07
C GLN A 281 -6.62 -7.78 22.55
N THR A 282 -7.47 -6.79 22.26
CA THR A 282 -8.89 -6.85 22.63
C THR A 282 -9.80 -6.59 21.43
N ARG A 283 -11.06 -6.98 21.55
CA ARG A 283 -12.04 -6.81 20.46
C ARG A 283 -12.40 -5.34 20.23
N GLU A 284 -12.33 -4.53 21.27
CA GLU A 284 -12.76 -3.12 21.26
C GLU A 284 -11.71 -2.16 20.73
N GLU A 285 -10.44 -2.57 20.67
CA GLU A 285 -9.36 -1.70 20.17
C GLU A 285 -9.69 -1.11 18.80
N LYS A 286 -9.52 0.20 18.65
CA LYS A 286 -9.48 0.89 17.37
C LYS A 286 -8.03 0.99 16.94
N ASN A 287 -7.63 0.22 15.93
CA ASN A 287 -6.25 0.21 15.48
C ASN A 287 -6.10 0.89 14.12
N MET A 288 -4.98 1.57 13.92
CA MET A 288 -4.71 2.27 12.66
C MET A 288 -3.29 2.01 12.19
N THR A 289 -3.09 2.01 10.88
CA THR A 289 -1.76 2.00 10.27
C THR A 289 -1.66 3.06 9.18
N ALA A 290 -0.52 3.76 9.13
CA ALA A 290 -0.14 4.62 8.03
C ALA A 290 0.95 3.90 7.21
N ASN A 291 0.56 3.31 6.08
CA ASN A 291 1.47 2.61 5.18
C ASN A 291 2.04 3.59 4.16
N LEU A 292 3.34 3.86 4.27
CA LEU A 292 4.06 4.88 3.49
C LEU A 292 4.49 4.37 2.11
N GLY A 293 4.43 3.02 1.96
CA GLY A 293 4.92 2.32 0.78
C GLY A 293 6.45 2.28 0.72
N LEU A 294 7.01 1.13 0.89
CA LEU A 294 8.43 0.93 1.05
C LEU A 294 9.08 0.35 -0.21
N ALA A 295 10.40 0.56 -0.34
CA ALA A 295 11.21 -0.14 -1.32
C ALA A 295 11.27 -1.65 -1.03
N LEU A 296 11.16 -2.03 0.24
CA LEU A 296 11.01 -3.39 0.70
C LEU A 296 9.92 -4.14 -0.06
N ASP A 297 8.74 -3.53 -0.16
CA ASP A 297 7.56 -4.13 -0.79
C ASP A 297 7.83 -4.43 -2.27
N ASP A 298 8.49 -3.50 -2.95
CA ASP A 298 8.82 -3.63 -4.36
C ASP A 298 9.88 -4.72 -4.59
N MET A 299 10.89 -4.77 -3.69
CA MET A 299 11.97 -5.77 -3.76
C MET A 299 11.52 -7.16 -3.28
N ALA A 300 10.45 -7.29 -2.52
CA ALA A 300 9.85 -8.58 -2.24
C ALA A 300 9.18 -9.19 -3.49
N VAL A 301 8.50 -8.36 -4.28
CA VAL A 301 7.70 -8.81 -5.43
C VAL A 301 8.54 -9.00 -6.70
N ALA A 302 9.54 -8.15 -6.92
CA ALA A 302 10.30 -8.12 -8.18
C ALA A 302 10.99 -9.44 -8.55
N PRO A 303 11.65 -10.19 -7.62
CA PRO A 303 12.23 -11.48 -7.94
C PRO A 303 11.21 -12.52 -8.40
N LEU A 304 10.02 -12.56 -7.78
CA LEU A 304 8.95 -13.48 -8.16
C LEU A 304 8.53 -13.26 -9.61
N ILE A 305 8.34 -11.99 -9.99
CA ILE A 305 8.00 -11.61 -11.37
C ILE A 305 9.13 -11.99 -12.32
N TYR A 306 10.38 -11.66 -11.97
CA TYR A 306 11.54 -11.97 -12.82
C TYR A 306 11.67 -13.47 -13.08
N HIS A 307 11.63 -14.30 -12.04
CA HIS A 307 11.77 -15.76 -12.17
C HIS A 307 10.66 -16.35 -13.03
N ARG A 308 9.40 -15.96 -12.78
CA ARG A 308 8.27 -16.42 -13.61
C ARG A 308 8.38 -15.98 -15.06
N ALA A 309 8.78 -14.73 -15.29
CA ALA A 309 8.96 -14.23 -16.64
C ALA A 309 10.04 -15.03 -17.40
N VAL A 310 11.15 -15.36 -16.75
CA VAL A 310 12.21 -16.20 -17.34
C VAL A 310 11.69 -17.60 -17.63
N GLU A 311 11.01 -18.25 -16.67
CA GLU A 311 10.45 -19.62 -16.83
C GLU A 311 9.42 -19.69 -17.95
N GLN A 312 8.59 -18.66 -18.09
CA GLN A 312 7.52 -18.59 -19.09
C GLN A 312 7.95 -18.00 -20.44
N GLY A 313 9.19 -17.53 -20.55
CA GLY A 313 9.70 -16.89 -21.75
C GLY A 313 9.03 -15.54 -22.06
N ILE A 314 8.60 -14.81 -21.02
CA ILE A 314 7.94 -13.50 -21.11
C ILE A 314 9.00 -12.40 -21.09
N GLY A 315 8.75 -11.31 -21.85
CA GLY A 315 9.58 -10.12 -21.88
C GLY A 315 10.60 -10.10 -23.04
N THR A 316 11.44 -9.10 -23.05
CA THR A 316 12.42 -8.85 -24.10
C THR A 316 13.84 -8.83 -23.54
N TRP A 317 14.71 -9.71 -24.01
CA TRP A 317 16.11 -9.69 -23.64
C TRP A 317 16.83 -8.54 -24.36
N LEU A 318 17.36 -7.60 -23.59
CA LEU A 318 18.22 -6.53 -24.10
C LEU A 318 19.67 -7.00 -24.04
N THR A 319 20.35 -6.92 -25.18
CA THR A 319 21.81 -7.11 -25.25
C THR A 319 22.50 -5.91 -24.59
N PRO A 320 23.59 -6.12 -23.86
CA PRO A 320 24.42 -5.04 -23.32
C PRO A 320 24.93 -4.09 -24.37
#